data_73677269541a3d790347d49c8546736d
#
_entry.id   73677269541a3d790347d49c8546736d
#
_cell.length_a   1.000
_cell.length_b   1.000
_cell.length_c   1.000
_cell.angle_alpha   90.00
_cell.angle_beta   90.00
_cell.angle_gamma   90.00
#
_symmetry.space_group_name_H-M   'P 1'
#
loop_
_entity.id
_entity.type
_entity.pdbx_description
1 polymer ?
#
loop_
_entity_poly.entity_id
_entity_poly.type
_entity_poly.pdbx_seq_one_letter_code
_entity_poly.pdbx_strand_id
1 'polypeptide(L)'
;MTETTAVVLAAGKGTRMKSELPKVLFPVLGRAMIHWVLDALQSAGIRQIIVVVGYRAELVRQELSGRGVDFAVQSEQLGTGHAVQMCKPLLEKGDNPVLVVAGDSPMIQASSVRELIEEFKAGSFDCLLGTLIKDNPFGLGR
;
A
#
# COMPACT_ATOMS: atom_id res chain seq x y z
N MET A 1 -10.32 -9.18 18.63
CA MET A 1 -10.49 -8.81 17.21
C MET A 1 -9.14 -8.91 16.51
N THR A 2 -9.04 -9.69 15.45
CA THR A 2 -7.81 -9.78 14.66
C THR A 2 -7.57 -8.43 13.98
N GLU A 3 -6.45 -7.79 14.30
CA GLU A 3 -6.07 -6.51 13.69
C GLU A 3 -5.60 -6.77 12.25
N THR A 4 -6.07 -5.96 11.31
CA THR A 4 -5.59 -6.03 9.93
C THR A 4 -4.27 -5.28 9.80
N THR A 5 -3.27 -5.90 9.18
CA THR A 5 -2.01 -5.24 8.81
C THR A 5 -2.09 -4.74 7.37
N ALA A 6 -1.71 -3.49 7.12
CA ALA A 6 -1.60 -2.98 5.76
C ALA A 6 -0.17 -3.06 5.23
N VAL A 7 -0.03 -3.48 3.98
CA VAL A 7 1.21 -3.41 3.20
C VAL A 7 1.02 -2.37 2.09
N VAL A 8 1.81 -1.31 2.13
CA VAL A 8 1.78 -0.22 1.16
C VAL A 8 2.94 -0.35 0.20
N LEU A 9 2.65 -0.54 -1.08
CA LEU A 9 3.67 -0.72 -2.12
C LEU A 9 4.22 0.64 -2.56
N ALA A 10 5.48 0.91 -2.27
CA ALA A 10 6.17 2.17 -2.52
C ALA A 10 7.60 1.99 -3.06
N ALA A 11 7.92 0.81 -3.60
CA ALA A 11 9.28 0.47 -4.04
C ALA A 11 9.57 0.86 -5.51
N GLY A 12 8.54 1.16 -6.30
CA GLY A 12 8.66 1.41 -7.74
C GLY A 12 9.30 2.76 -8.08
N LYS A 13 10.07 2.78 -9.18
CA LYS A 13 10.69 3.99 -9.71
C LYS A 13 9.67 4.97 -10.34
N GLY A 14 8.58 4.45 -10.91
CA GLY A 14 7.63 5.27 -11.67
C GLY A 14 8.25 5.85 -12.95
N THR A 15 8.83 5.01 -13.80
CA THR A 15 9.59 5.40 -15.02
C THR A 15 8.83 6.32 -15.96
N ARG A 16 7.49 6.23 -15.99
CA ARG A 16 6.62 7.10 -16.83
C ARG A 16 6.65 8.57 -16.40
N MET A 17 6.97 8.85 -15.14
CA MET A 17 7.03 10.21 -14.58
C MET A 17 8.25 11.00 -15.03
N LYS A 18 9.25 10.34 -15.64
CA LYS A 18 10.51 10.96 -16.12
C LYS A 18 11.20 11.82 -15.06
N SER A 19 11.16 11.39 -13.80
CA SER A 19 11.73 12.07 -12.66
C SER A 19 12.54 11.11 -11.82
N GLU A 20 13.50 11.61 -11.07
CA GLU A 20 14.25 10.84 -10.09
C GLU A 20 13.52 10.70 -8.74
N LEU A 21 12.46 11.48 -8.54
CA LEU A 21 11.64 11.39 -7.34
C LEU A 21 10.82 10.09 -7.40
N PRO A 22 10.78 9.28 -6.32
CA PRO A 22 9.88 8.15 -6.23
C PRO A 22 8.43 8.57 -6.49
N LYS A 23 7.69 7.78 -7.27
CA LYS A 23 6.31 8.14 -7.69
C LYS A 23 5.42 8.49 -6.51
N VAL A 24 5.50 7.73 -5.43
CA VAL A 24 4.69 7.92 -4.22
C VAL A 24 4.94 9.25 -3.50
N LEU A 25 6.06 9.92 -3.81
CA LEU A 25 6.41 11.23 -3.24
C LEU A 25 5.97 12.41 -4.10
N PHE A 26 5.42 12.18 -5.29
CA PHE A 26 4.85 13.28 -6.08
C PHE A 26 3.71 13.96 -5.31
N PRO A 27 3.69 15.30 -5.31
CA PRO A 27 2.69 16.03 -4.57
C PRO A 27 1.32 16.01 -5.28
N VAL A 28 0.30 15.75 -4.49
CA VAL A 28 -1.11 15.95 -4.86
C VAL A 28 -1.69 16.92 -3.83
N LEU A 29 -2.21 18.04 -4.28
CA LEU A 29 -2.67 19.14 -3.40
C LEU A 29 -1.61 19.57 -2.37
N GLY A 30 -0.35 19.69 -2.83
CA GLY A 30 0.77 20.16 -2.00
C GLY A 30 1.33 19.13 -1.01
N ARG A 31 0.94 17.86 -1.10
CA ARG A 31 1.32 16.81 -0.17
C ARG A 31 1.63 15.51 -0.92
N ALA A 32 2.69 14.80 -0.55
CA ALA A 32 3.07 13.54 -1.22
C ALA A 32 1.91 12.52 -1.24
N MET A 33 1.72 11.85 -2.38
CA MET A 33 0.62 10.89 -2.59
C MET A 33 0.51 9.86 -1.49
N ILE A 34 1.63 9.35 -1.01
CA ILE A 34 1.65 8.30 0.01
C ILE A 34 0.97 8.73 1.32
N HIS A 35 1.02 10.00 1.69
CA HIS A 35 0.36 10.50 2.90
C HIS A 35 -1.16 10.38 2.84
N TRP A 36 -1.75 10.58 1.66
CA TRP A 36 -3.20 10.39 1.46
C TRP A 36 -3.60 8.93 1.66
N VAL A 37 -2.76 8.02 1.16
CA VAL A 37 -2.98 6.57 1.35
C VAL A 37 -2.89 6.20 2.84
N LEU A 38 -1.83 6.66 3.53
CA LEU A 38 -1.66 6.38 4.96
C LEU A 38 -2.79 6.95 5.81
N ASP A 39 -3.27 8.17 5.51
CA ASP A 39 -4.39 8.77 6.22
C ASP A 39 -5.68 7.97 6.04
N ALA A 40 -5.96 7.49 4.83
CA ALA A 40 -7.11 6.65 4.56
C ALA A 40 -7.05 5.32 5.34
N LEU A 41 -5.88 4.67 5.37
CA LEU A 41 -5.65 3.43 6.13
C LEU A 41 -5.81 3.65 7.64
N GLN A 42 -5.20 4.69 8.19
CA GLN A 42 -5.31 5.04 9.60
C GLN A 42 -6.74 5.41 9.98
N SER A 43 -7.43 6.18 9.13
CA SER A 43 -8.86 6.52 9.31
C SER A 43 -9.78 5.30 9.19
N ALA A 44 -9.36 4.25 8.50
CA ALA A 44 -10.06 2.97 8.46
C ALA A 44 -9.83 2.11 9.72
N GLY A 45 -8.97 2.56 10.63
CA GLY A 45 -8.65 1.87 11.89
C GLY A 45 -7.45 0.93 11.82
N ILE A 46 -6.68 0.95 10.73
CA ILE A 46 -5.47 0.15 10.61
C ILE A 46 -4.34 0.81 11.41
N ARG A 47 -3.75 0.04 12.34
CA ARG A 47 -2.67 0.53 13.20
C ARG A 47 -1.29 0.08 12.74
N GLN A 48 -1.19 -1.14 12.24
CA GLN A 48 0.08 -1.67 11.73
C GLN A 48 0.14 -1.47 10.22
N ILE A 49 1.11 -0.67 9.77
CA ILE A 49 1.33 -0.37 8.35
C ILE A 49 2.79 -0.64 8.03
N ILE A 50 3.03 -1.47 7.03
CA ILE A 50 4.36 -1.78 6.51
C ILE A 50 4.47 -1.12 5.13
N VAL A 51 5.46 -0.28 4.94
CA VAL A 51 5.74 0.37 3.66
C VAL A 51 6.89 -0.34 2.97
N VAL A 52 6.63 -0.89 1.78
CA VAL A 52 7.68 -1.53 0.97
C VAL A 52 8.40 -0.45 0.20
N VAL A 53 9.67 -0.25 0.50
CA VAL A 53 10.55 0.73 -0.13
C VAL A 53 11.61 0.05 -1.00
N GLY A 54 12.09 0.74 -2.01
CA GLY A 54 13.10 0.21 -2.93
C GLY A 54 13.86 1.34 -3.60
N TYR A 55 13.40 1.79 -4.77
CA TYR A 55 14.01 2.92 -5.45
C TYR A 55 14.00 4.16 -4.55
N ARG A 56 15.21 4.73 -4.32
CA ARG A 56 15.40 5.90 -3.43
C ARG A 56 14.72 5.74 -2.07
N ALA A 57 14.85 4.56 -1.48
CA ALA A 57 14.21 4.19 -0.21
C ALA A 57 14.45 5.23 0.91
N GLU A 58 15.62 5.85 0.92
CA GLU A 58 16.00 6.88 1.89
C GLU A 58 15.07 8.10 1.85
N LEU A 59 14.63 8.52 0.65
CA LEU A 59 13.70 9.65 0.50
C LEU A 59 12.33 9.33 1.05
N VAL A 60 11.83 8.11 0.76
CA VAL A 60 10.53 7.66 1.27
C VAL A 60 10.58 7.52 2.80
N ARG A 61 11.66 6.96 3.35
CA ARG A 61 11.84 6.85 4.81
C ARG A 61 11.89 8.22 5.48
N GLN A 62 12.59 9.17 4.88
CA GLN A 62 12.69 10.55 5.38
C GLN A 62 11.33 11.23 5.38
N GLU A 63 10.59 11.15 4.27
CA GLU A 63 9.25 11.73 4.13
C GLU A 63 8.26 11.16 5.16
N LEU A 64 8.37 9.86 5.44
CA LEU A 64 7.49 9.19 6.39
C LEU A 64 8.01 9.16 7.83
N SER A 65 9.07 9.92 8.12
CA SER A 65 9.57 10.06 9.49
C SER A 65 8.46 10.55 10.43
N GLY A 66 8.27 9.83 11.54
CA GLY A 66 7.23 10.16 12.52
C GLY A 66 5.81 9.66 12.18
N ARG A 67 5.61 8.96 11.05
CA ARG A 67 4.28 8.41 10.69
C ARG A 67 3.93 7.09 11.41
N GLY A 68 4.86 6.51 12.17
CA GLY A 68 4.62 5.27 12.91
C GLY A 68 4.38 4.07 11.99
N VAL A 69 5.14 3.98 10.89
CA VAL A 69 5.09 2.87 9.94
C VAL A 69 6.38 2.05 10.01
N ASP A 70 6.27 0.76 9.73
CA ASP A 70 7.41 -0.13 9.52
C ASP A 70 7.85 -0.12 8.05
N PHE A 71 9.10 -0.53 7.79
CA PHE A 71 9.63 -0.58 6.43
C PHE A 71 10.16 -1.96 6.08
N ALA A 72 9.77 -2.46 4.91
CA ALA A 72 10.39 -3.60 4.25
C ALA A 72 11.14 -3.13 3.00
N VAL A 73 12.30 -3.71 2.72
CA VAL A 73 13.13 -3.30 1.58
C VAL A 73 13.00 -4.30 0.45
N GLN A 74 12.62 -3.82 -0.72
CA GLN A 74 12.67 -4.56 -1.97
C GLN A 74 13.88 -4.05 -2.79
N SER A 75 14.99 -4.76 -2.71
CA SER A 75 16.24 -4.38 -3.41
C SER A 75 16.16 -4.60 -4.92
N GLU A 76 15.43 -5.62 -5.35
CA GLU A 76 15.22 -5.96 -6.75
C GLU A 76 13.74 -5.84 -7.12
N GLN A 77 13.44 -5.19 -8.23
CA GLN A 77 12.08 -4.91 -8.69
C GLN A 77 11.48 -6.12 -9.44
N LEU A 78 11.21 -7.22 -8.72
CA LEU A 78 10.69 -8.47 -9.29
C LEU A 78 9.16 -8.56 -9.28
N GLY A 79 8.48 -7.43 -9.12
CA GLY A 79 7.02 -7.34 -9.19
C GLY A 79 6.33 -7.21 -7.82
N THR A 80 5.00 -7.10 -7.87
CA THR A 80 4.14 -6.83 -6.70
C THR A 80 4.16 -7.96 -5.68
N GLY A 81 4.08 -9.21 -6.13
CA GLY A 81 4.13 -10.37 -5.23
C GLY A 81 5.45 -10.46 -4.48
N HIS A 82 6.58 -10.20 -5.15
CA HIS A 82 7.89 -10.13 -4.51
C HIS A 82 7.95 -9.02 -3.46
N ALA A 83 7.37 -7.85 -3.75
CA ALA A 83 7.31 -6.75 -2.78
C ALA A 83 6.59 -7.17 -1.49
N VAL A 84 5.46 -7.88 -1.60
CA VAL A 84 4.74 -8.41 -0.44
C VAL A 84 5.55 -9.46 0.31
N GLN A 85 6.29 -10.32 -0.40
CA GLN A 85 7.18 -11.32 0.21
C GLN A 85 8.26 -10.68 1.10
N MET A 86 8.73 -9.48 0.76
CA MET A 86 9.70 -8.75 1.59
C MET A 86 9.14 -8.37 2.97
N CYS A 87 7.81 -8.34 3.11
CA CYS A 87 7.16 -8.06 4.39
C CYS A 87 7.07 -9.31 5.29
N LYS A 88 7.36 -10.51 4.80
CA LYS A 88 7.19 -11.77 5.53
C LYS A 88 7.73 -11.74 6.96
N PRO A 89 8.97 -11.28 7.24
CA PRO A 89 9.49 -11.26 8.61
C PRO A 89 8.71 -10.36 9.58
N LEU A 90 7.98 -9.36 9.04
CA LEU A 90 7.15 -8.44 9.82
C LEU A 90 5.71 -8.95 9.98
N LEU A 91 5.27 -9.85 9.09
CA LEU A 91 3.92 -10.44 9.06
C LEU A 91 3.83 -11.75 9.85
N GLU A 92 4.92 -12.50 10.00
CA GLU A 92 4.95 -13.82 10.64
C GLU A 92 4.56 -13.83 12.13
N LYS A 93 4.33 -12.66 12.72
CA LYS A 93 3.99 -12.53 14.15
C LYS A 93 2.52 -12.75 14.48
N GLY A 94 1.68 -13.13 13.52
CA GLY A 94 0.26 -13.39 13.75
C GLY A 94 -0.50 -13.82 12.51
N ASP A 95 -1.69 -14.38 12.72
CA ASP A 95 -2.64 -14.80 11.66
C ASP A 95 -3.57 -13.65 11.25
N ASN A 96 -3.09 -12.41 11.29
CA ASN A 96 -3.89 -11.24 10.97
C ASN A 96 -4.11 -11.14 9.45
N PRO A 97 -5.31 -10.71 9.00
CA PRO A 97 -5.53 -10.37 7.61
C PRO A 97 -4.54 -9.32 7.11
N VAL A 98 -4.08 -9.47 5.89
CA VAL A 98 -3.14 -8.53 5.25
C VAL A 98 -3.87 -7.81 4.12
N LEU A 99 -3.94 -6.49 4.23
CA LEU A 99 -4.43 -5.62 3.16
C LEU A 99 -3.24 -5.09 2.34
N VAL A 100 -3.23 -5.34 1.05
CA VAL A 100 -2.20 -4.82 0.15
C VAL A 100 -2.77 -3.67 -0.68
N VAL A 101 -2.12 -2.51 -0.63
CA VAL A 101 -2.52 -1.32 -1.40
C VAL A 101 -1.32 -0.67 -2.08
N ALA A 102 -1.57 0.02 -3.19
CA ALA A 102 -0.55 0.81 -3.87
C ALA A 102 -0.35 2.17 -3.16
N GLY A 103 0.89 2.57 -2.93
CA GLY A 103 1.24 3.85 -2.31
C GLY A 103 1.00 5.07 -3.21
N ASP A 104 0.71 4.84 -4.48
CA ASP A 104 0.40 5.84 -5.50
C ASP A 104 -1.10 5.95 -5.83
N SER A 105 -1.96 5.56 -4.90
CA SER A 105 -3.42 5.63 -5.03
C SER A 105 -4.02 6.65 -4.05
N PRO A 106 -3.78 7.95 -4.25
CA PRO A 106 -4.16 9.00 -3.28
C PRO A 106 -5.67 9.17 -3.12
N MET A 107 -6.48 8.60 -4.01
CA MET A 107 -7.94 8.68 -3.98
C MET A 107 -8.61 7.54 -3.22
N ILE A 108 -7.84 6.65 -2.60
CA ILE A 108 -8.40 5.57 -1.78
C ILE A 108 -9.22 6.15 -0.63
N GLN A 109 -10.41 5.58 -0.38
CA GLN A 109 -11.33 6.04 0.65
C GLN A 109 -11.26 5.12 1.87
N ALA A 110 -11.25 5.71 3.06
CA ALA A 110 -11.29 4.94 4.31
C ALA A 110 -12.56 4.07 4.44
N SER A 111 -13.69 4.53 3.90
CA SER A 111 -14.94 3.75 3.85
C SER A 111 -14.78 2.48 3.02
N SER A 112 -14.20 2.58 1.82
CA SER A 112 -13.96 1.42 0.95
C SER A 112 -12.97 0.43 1.57
N VAL A 113 -11.96 0.93 2.27
CA VAL A 113 -11.01 0.08 3.02
C VAL A 113 -11.72 -0.69 4.13
N ARG A 114 -12.58 -0.01 4.90
CA ARG A 114 -13.37 -0.67 5.95
C ARG A 114 -14.30 -1.74 5.39
N GLU A 115 -15.04 -1.42 4.35
CA GLU A 115 -15.97 -2.33 3.68
C GLU A 115 -15.24 -3.59 3.18
N LEU A 116 -14.10 -3.43 2.54
CA LEU A 116 -13.28 -4.55 2.07
C LEU A 116 -12.81 -5.45 3.23
N ILE A 117 -12.38 -4.87 4.34
CA ILE A 117 -11.92 -5.60 5.52
C ILE A 117 -13.10 -6.34 6.19
N GLU A 118 -14.25 -5.69 6.30
CA GLU A 118 -15.47 -6.27 6.88
C GLU A 118 -15.95 -7.46 6.05
N GLU A 119 -15.98 -7.31 4.72
CA GLU A 119 -16.36 -8.37 3.80
C GLU A 119 -15.40 -9.57 3.89
N PHE A 120 -14.08 -9.30 3.93
CA PHE A 120 -13.08 -10.35 4.10
C PHE A 120 -13.27 -11.13 5.40
N LYS A 121 -13.54 -10.43 6.50
CA LYS A 121 -13.72 -11.05 7.83
C LYS A 121 -15.04 -11.79 7.97
N ALA A 122 -16.09 -11.35 7.27
CA ALA A 122 -17.40 -11.99 7.29
C ALA A 122 -17.46 -13.25 6.44
N GLY A 123 -16.64 -13.34 5.39
CA GLY A 123 -16.58 -14.46 4.48
C GLY A 123 -15.53 -15.51 4.86
N SER A 124 -15.54 -16.61 4.13
CA SER A 124 -14.52 -17.67 4.22
C SER A 124 -13.59 -17.60 3.01
N PHE A 125 -12.90 -16.47 2.87
CA PHE A 125 -12.03 -16.20 1.74
C PHE A 125 -10.56 -16.36 2.14
N ASP A 126 -9.78 -17.00 1.28
CA ASP A 126 -8.31 -16.96 1.37
C ASP A 126 -7.75 -15.67 0.78
N CYS A 127 -8.46 -15.08 -0.19
CA CYS A 127 -8.10 -13.82 -0.85
C CYS A 127 -9.35 -13.10 -1.34
N LEU A 128 -9.40 -11.78 -1.14
CA LEU A 128 -10.45 -10.90 -1.65
C LEU A 128 -9.81 -9.77 -2.48
N LEU A 129 -10.31 -9.58 -3.69
CA LEU A 129 -9.84 -8.52 -4.59
C LEU A 129 -10.88 -7.40 -4.71
N GLY A 130 -10.47 -6.18 -4.39
CA GLY A 130 -11.22 -4.98 -4.73
C GLY A 130 -11.12 -4.71 -6.24
N THR A 131 -12.25 -4.72 -6.94
CA THR A 131 -12.32 -4.48 -8.37
C THR A 131 -13.26 -3.33 -8.68
N LEU A 132 -13.17 -2.81 -9.90
CA LEU A 132 -14.11 -1.82 -10.40
C LEU A 132 -14.52 -2.16 -11.83
N ILE A 133 -15.76 -1.80 -12.19
CA ILE A 133 -16.28 -1.96 -13.55
C ILE A 133 -16.04 -0.65 -14.31
N LYS A 134 -15.44 -0.74 -15.49
CA LYS A 134 -15.24 0.39 -16.41
C LYS A 134 -15.73 0.04 -17.79
N ASP A 135 -16.33 1.02 -18.47
CA ASP A 135 -16.80 0.87 -19.87
C ASP A 135 -15.63 0.61 -20.82
N ASN A 136 -14.49 1.24 -20.59
CA ASN A 136 -13.27 0.99 -21.34
C ASN A 136 -12.12 0.60 -20.39
N PRO A 137 -11.85 -0.72 -20.21
CA PRO A 137 -10.80 -1.22 -19.33
C PRO A 137 -9.42 -1.29 -20.01
N PHE A 138 -9.23 -0.71 -21.21
CA PHE A 138 -7.97 -0.78 -21.92
C PHE A 138 -6.81 -0.23 -21.08
N GLY A 139 -5.71 -1.00 -21.00
CA GLY A 139 -4.53 -0.65 -20.22
C GLY A 139 -4.65 -0.91 -18.72
N LEU A 140 -5.79 -1.43 -18.25
CA LEU A 140 -6.00 -1.86 -16.87
C LEU A 140 -5.83 -3.37 -16.75
N GLY A 141 -5.50 -3.84 -15.53
CA GLY A 141 -5.46 -5.28 -15.22
C GLY A 141 -6.83 -5.94 -15.42
N ARG A 142 -6.81 -7.22 -15.79
CA ARG A 142 -8.01 -8.06 -16.01
C ARG A 142 -7.91 -9.32 -15.17
#